data_53b1dff415ac2dd365a7924daaf1056d
#
_entry.id   53b1dff415ac2dd365a7924daaf1056d
#
_cell.length_a   1.000
_cell.length_b   1.000
_cell.length_c   1.000
_cell.angle_alpha   90.00
_cell.angle_beta   90.00
_cell.angle_gamma   90.00
#
_symmetry.space_group_name_H-M   'P 1'
#
loop_
_entity.id
_entity.type
_entity.pdbx_description
1 polymer ?
#
loop_
_entity_poly.entity_id
_entity_poly.type
_entity_poly.pdbx_seq_one_letter_code
_entity_poly.pdbx_strand_id
1 'polypeptide(L)'
;MFTKALSAALRSDPDVMMVGETRALATAELTFKGALSGHGVWTTLHANSAPAIITRLRDMGIQPYMLADPELVKGLISQRLFRKLCPHCRVSVKERLNDPAVKRLKIALGDFGIENTYVRGPGCKFCDNKGIKGRMSVPEIILPDAVFLELMTGFEPVTSSLPRTCSTY
;
A
#
# COMPACT_ATOMS: atom_id res chain seq x y z
N MET A 1 -12.26 5.59 -25.06
CA MET A 1 -13.37 6.30 -24.37
C MET A 1 -12.93 6.86 -23.01
N PHE A 2 -12.31 6.07 -22.17
CA PHE A 2 -11.86 6.45 -20.82
C PHE A 2 -10.83 7.61 -20.80
N THR A 3 -9.82 7.58 -21.67
CA THR A 3 -8.80 8.65 -21.79
C THR A 3 -9.38 10.00 -22.20
N LYS A 4 -10.42 10.01 -23.04
CA LYS A 4 -11.11 11.25 -23.41
C LYS A 4 -11.86 11.86 -22.23
N ALA A 5 -12.53 11.02 -21.42
CA ALA A 5 -13.22 11.46 -20.21
C ALA A 5 -12.26 12.04 -19.18
N LEU A 6 -11.10 11.37 -18.95
CA LEU A 6 -10.08 11.85 -18.05
C LEU A 6 -9.44 13.17 -18.52
N SER A 7 -9.17 13.28 -19.82
CA SER A 7 -8.69 14.53 -20.43
C SER A 7 -9.71 15.68 -20.35
N ALA A 8 -11.00 15.38 -20.40
CA ALA A 8 -12.06 16.37 -20.20
C ALA A 8 -12.16 16.79 -18.72
N ALA A 9 -12.02 15.82 -17.79
CA ALA A 9 -12.03 16.11 -16.36
C ALA A 9 -10.89 17.05 -15.95
N LEU A 10 -9.67 16.87 -16.49
CA LEU A 10 -8.54 17.76 -16.27
C LEU A 10 -8.81 19.22 -16.70
N ARG A 11 -9.69 19.43 -17.68
CA ARG A 11 -10.06 20.78 -18.13
C ARG A 11 -11.12 21.47 -17.24
N SER A 12 -11.71 20.72 -16.33
CA SER A 12 -12.73 21.22 -15.39
C SER A 12 -12.13 21.70 -14.08
N ASP A 13 -10.78 21.73 -13.99
CA ASP A 13 -9.98 22.19 -12.84
C ASP A 13 -10.44 21.61 -11.48
N PRO A 14 -10.51 20.28 -11.34
CA PRO A 14 -10.93 19.66 -10.10
C PRO A 14 -9.78 19.62 -9.08
N ASP A 15 -10.04 19.90 -7.82
CA ASP A 15 -9.04 19.76 -6.75
C ASP A 15 -8.53 18.32 -6.61
N VAL A 16 -9.42 17.34 -6.74
CA VAL A 16 -9.13 15.92 -6.59
C VAL A 16 -9.83 15.09 -7.65
N MET A 17 -9.09 14.16 -8.24
CA MET A 17 -9.62 13.19 -9.20
C MET A 17 -9.45 11.76 -8.71
N MET A 18 -10.47 10.93 -8.92
CA MET A 18 -10.38 9.48 -8.73
C MET A 18 -10.41 8.78 -10.09
N VAL A 19 -9.29 8.19 -10.47
CA VAL A 19 -9.18 7.33 -11.65
C VAL A 19 -9.46 5.89 -11.21
N GLY A 20 -10.57 5.32 -11.65
CA GLY A 20 -11.07 4.04 -11.16
C GLY A 20 -10.07 2.91 -11.24
N GLU A 21 -9.35 2.78 -12.38
CA GLU A 21 -8.28 1.78 -12.54
C GLU A 21 -7.31 2.18 -13.65
N THR A 22 -6.02 2.04 -13.36
CA THR A 22 -4.94 2.22 -14.32
C THR A 22 -4.46 0.87 -14.84
N ARG A 23 -4.84 0.52 -16.08
CA ARG A 23 -4.47 -0.75 -16.75
C ARG A 23 -3.52 -0.56 -17.93
N ALA A 24 -3.48 0.62 -18.51
CA ALA A 24 -2.73 0.92 -19.72
C ALA A 24 -1.85 2.16 -19.54
N LEU A 25 -0.73 2.21 -20.27
CA LEU A 25 0.22 3.32 -20.26
C LEU A 25 -0.48 4.68 -20.45
N ALA A 26 -1.37 4.80 -21.45
CA ALA A 26 -2.07 6.06 -21.73
C ALA A 26 -2.91 6.58 -20.55
N THR A 27 -3.47 5.68 -19.71
CA THR A 27 -4.19 6.08 -18.51
C THR A 27 -3.21 6.49 -17.41
N ALA A 28 -2.10 5.76 -17.26
CA ALA A 28 -1.05 6.08 -16.30
C ALA A 28 -0.43 7.46 -16.61
N GLU A 29 -0.06 7.72 -17.86
CA GLU A 29 0.47 9.02 -18.28
C GLU A 29 -0.48 10.19 -17.98
N LEU A 30 -1.78 10.02 -18.23
CA LEU A 30 -2.77 11.05 -17.92
C LEU A 30 -2.94 11.25 -16.40
N THR A 31 -2.83 10.18 -15.62
CA THR A 31 -2.82 10.24 -14.14
C THR A 31 -1.64 11.09 -13.65
N PHE A 32 -0.44 10.83 -14.17
CA PHE A 32 0.75 11.61 -13.83
C PHE A 32 0.69 13.05 -14.35
N LYS A 33 0.14 13.28 -15.54
CA LYS A 33 -0.08 14.63 -16.07
C LYS A 33 -1.04 15.43 -15.19
N GLY A 34 -2.08 14.80 -14.64
CA GLY A 34 -2.97 15.41 -13.66
C GLY A 34 -2.23 15.84 -12.40
N ALA A 35 -1.39 14.97 -11.86
CA ALA A 35 -0.56 15.27 -10.70
C ALA A 35 0.44 16.41 -10.98
N LEU A 36 1.11 16.39 -12.14
CA LEU A 36 2.03 17.45 -12.59
C LEU A 36 1.35 18.81 -12.73
N SER A 37 0.05 18.85 -13.06
CA SER A 37 -0.74 20.09 -13.14
C SER A 37 -1.34 20.52 -11.80
N GLY A 38 -0.91 19.93 -10.68
CA GLY A 38 -1.29 20.36 -9.33
C GLY A 38 -2.56 19.69 -8.77
N HIS A 39 -3.17 18.75 -9.50
CA HIS A 39 -4.36 18.06 -9.03
C HIS A 39 -4.02 16.92 -8.08
N GLY A 40 -4.81 16.72 -7.05
CA GLY A 40 -4.78 15.49 -6.23
C GLY A 40 -5.34 14.32 -7.02
N VAL A 41 -4.51 13.33 -7.38
CA VAL A 41 -4.95 12.18 -8.19
C VAL A 41 -4.85 10.88 -7.41
N TRP A 42 -5.97 10.17 -7.33
CA TRP A 42 -6.04 8.81 -6.78
C TRP A 42 -6.32 7.83 -7.90
N THR A 43 -5.63 6.71 -7.89
CA THR A 43 -5.89 5.63 -8.83
C THR A 43 -5.73 4.28 -8.18
N THR A 44 -6.33 3.25 -8.77
CA THR A 44 -6.08 1.86 -8.40
C THR A 44 -5.33 1.14 -9.50
N LEU A 45 -4.52 0.17 -9.12
CA LEU A 45 -3.89 -0.76 -10.04
C LEU A 45 -3.66 -2.12 -9.35
N HIS A 46 -3.49 -3.17 -10.12
CA HIS A 46 -3.22 -4.49 -9.57
C HIS A 46 -1.72 -4.67 -9.32
N ALA A 47 -1.35 -4.74 -8.04
CA ALA A 47 0.00 -5.05 -7.57
C ALA A 47 -0.07 -5.95 -6.31
N ASN A 48 0.97 -6.73 -6.08
CA ASN A 48 0.99 -7.69 -4.97
C ASN A 48 1.37 -7.08 -3.61
N SER A 49 1.96 -5.88 -3.61
CA SER A 49 2.39 -5.14 -2.41
C SER A 49 2.51 -3.65 -2.75
N ALA A 50 2.65 -2.80 -1.74
CA ALA A 50 2.83 -1.36 -1.97
C ALA A 50 4.11 -1.04 -2.75
N PRO A 51 5.30 -1.62 -2.46
CA PRO A 51 6.50 -1.42 -3.29
C PRO A 51 6.33 -1.90 -4.74
N ALA A 52 5.60 -3.01 -4.95
CA ALA A 52 5.38 -3.56 -6.29
C ALA A 52 4.56 -2.62 -7.21
N ILE A 53 3.90 -1.60 -6.65
CA ILE A 53 3.22 -0.55 -7.43
C ILE A 53 4.22 0.20 -8.31
N ILE A 54 5.38 0.57 -7.78
CA ILE A 54 6.45 1.27 -8.53
C ILE A 54 6.94 0.40 -9.68
N THR A 55 7.26 -0.87 -9.40
CA THR A 55 7.68 -1.81 -10.45
C THR A 55 6.61 -1.94 -11.54
N ARG A 56 5.34 -2.06 -11.14
CA ARG A 56 4.23 -2.18 -12.08
C ARG A 56 4.07 -0.94 -12.98
N LEU A 57 4.17 0.26 -12.42
CA LEU A 57 4.11 1.51 -13.19
C LEU A 57 5.30 1.63 -14.16
N ARG A 58 6.50 1.25 -13.73
CA ARG A 58 7.68 1.18 -14.60
C ARG A 58 7.49 0.19 -15.75
N ASP A 59 6.98 -1.00 -15.47
CA ASP A 59 6.71 -2.04 -16.50
C ASP A 59 5.63 -1.59 -17.48
N MET A 60 4.73 -0.71 -17.08
CA MET A 60 3.74 -0.08 -17.95
C MET A 60 4.35 1.01 -18.84
N GLY A 61 5.59 1.44 -18.59
CA GLY A 61 6.32 2.42 -19.38
C GLY A 61 6.36 3.85 -18.78
N ILE A 62 5.94 4.04 -17.53
CA ILE A 62 6.12 5.32 -16.85
C ILE A 62 7.60 5.56 -16.61
N GLN A 63 8.04 6.77 -16.93
CA GLN A 63 9.45 7.14 -16.86
C GLN A 63 9.97 7.14 -15.43
N PRO A 64 11.19 6.61 -15.18
CA PRO A 64 11.77 6.52 -13.84
C PRO A 64 11.81 7.85 -13.09
N TYR A 65 12.11 8.97 -13.76
CA TYR A 65 12.16 10.28 -13.14
C TYR A 65 10.80 10.74 -12.56
N MET A 66 9.69 10.35 -13.20
CA MET A 66 8.34 10.64 -12.69
C MET A 66 8.00 9.77 -11.48
N LEU A 67 8.50 8.54 -11.45
CA LEU A 67 8.31 7.62 -10.33
C LEU A 67 9.20 7.96 -9.13
N ALA A 68 10.35 8.62 -9.38
CA ALA A 68 11.30 9.04 -8.36
C ALA A 68 10.93 10.39 -7.72
N ASP A 69 9.91 11.07 -8.23
CA ASP A 69 9.50 12.37 -7.72
C ASP A 69 8.52 12.22 -6.54
N PRO A 70 8.92 12.59 -5.30
CA PRO A 70 8.07 12.51 -4.13
C PRO A 70 6.91 13.53 -4.16
N GLU A 71 6.98 14.54 -5.04
CA GLU A 71 5.87 15.46 -5.24
C GLU A 71 4.76 14.83 -6.09
N LEU A 72 5.08 13.86 -6.93
CA LEU A 72 4.13 13.14 -7.77
C LEU A 72 3.61 11.87 -7.09
N VAL A 73 4.49 11.09 -6.46
CA VAL A 73 4.14 9.83 -5.79
C VAL A 73 4.02 10.07 -4.28
N LYS A 74 2.86 10.51 -3.85
CA LYS A 74 2.59 10.88 -2.45
C LYS A 74 2.30 9.70 -1.53
N GLY A 75 1.84 8.57 -2.06
CA GLY A 75 1.48 7.41 -1.24
C GLY A 75 1.24 6.16 -2.05
N LEU A 76 1.64 5.03 -1.50
CA LEU A 76 1.44 3.70 -2.06
C LEU A 76 0.64 2.88 -1.06
N ILE A 77 -0.51 2.38 -1.47
CA ILE A 77 -1.41 1.63 -0.60
C ILE A 77 -1.70 0.28 -1.25
N SER A 78 -1.34 -0.81 -0.57
CA SER A 78 -1.75 -2.16 -0.92
C SER A 78 -2.68 -2.69 0.16
N GLN A 79 -3.81 -3.27 -0.23
CA GLN A 79 -4.84 -3.70 0.69
C GLN A 79 -5.19 -5.16 0.47
N ARG A 80 -5.25 -5.92 1.56
CA ARG A 80 -5.66 -7.33 1.55
C ARG A 80 -6.82 -7.57 2.50
N LEU A 81 -7.69 -8.51 2.14
CA LEU A 81 -8.79 -8.96 3.00
C LEU A 81 -8.37 -10.21 3.76
N PHE A 82 -8.38 -10.12 5.08
CA PHE A 82 -8.15 -11.23 5.99
C PHE A 82 -9.43 -11.68 6.67
N ARG A 83 -9.50 -12.96 7.00
CA ARG A 83 -10.61 -13.50 7.79
C ARG A 83 -10.44 -13.09 9.25
N LYS A 84 -11.47 -12.52 9.87
CA LYS A 84 -11.47 -12.19 11.30
C LYS A 84 -11.61 -13.47 12.13
N LEU A 85 -10.82 -13.58 13.19
CA LEU A 85 -11.02 -14.62 14.19
C LEU A 85 -12.34 -14.41 14.91
N CYS A 86 -13.01 -15.48 15.25
CA CYS A 86 -14.23 -15.43 16.04
C CYS A 86 -13.90 -14.89 17.45
N PRO A 87 -14.54 -13.81 17.92
CA PRO A 87 -14.25 -13.25 19.24
C PRO A 87 -14.60 -14.17 20.40
N HIS A 88 -15.54 -15.12 20.18
CA HIS A 88 -16.01 -16.01 21.25
C HIS A 88 -15.19 -17.28 21.42
N CYS A 89 -14.47 -17.73 20.40
CA CYS A 89 -13.71 -18.99 20.48
C CYS A 89 -12.25 -18.85 20.03
N ARG A 90 -11.76 -17.64 19.77
CA ARG A 90 -10.33 -17.43 19.53
C ARG A 90 -9.53 -17.80 20.78
N VAL A 91 -8.36 -18.38 20.59
CA VAL A 91 -7.48 -18.83 21.66
C VAL A 91 -6.29 -17.89 21.76
N SER A 92 -5.90 -17.53 22.97
CA SER A 92 -4.70 -16.72 23.19
C SER A 92 -3.46 -17.48 22.73
N VAL A 93 -2.53 -16.78 22.08
CA VAL A 93 -1.23 -17.33 21.71
C VAL A 93 -0.47 -17.87 22.91
N LYS A 94 -0.67 -17.28 24.10
CA LYS A 94 -0.06 -17.74 25.38
C LYS A 94 -0.43 -19.18 25.71
N GLU A 95 -1.61 -19.64 25.31
CA GLU A 95 -2.08 -21.02 25.56
C GLU A 95 -1.53 -22.03 24.53
N ARG A 96 -0.87 -21.57 23.48
CA ARG A 96 -0.36 -22.39 22.36
C ARG A 96 1.10 -22.13 21.99
N LEU A 97 1.94 -21.82 22.96
CA LEU A 97 3.36 -21.50 22.73
C LEU A 97 4.16 -22.60 22.00
N ASN A 98 3.72 -23.85 22.10
CA ASN A 98 4.36 -24.98 21.43
C ASN A 98 3.92 -25.17 19.96
N ASP A 99 2.89 -24.46 19.50
CA ASP A 99 2.42 -24.54 18.12
C ASP A 99 3.49 -23.96 17.16
N PRO A 100 3.88 -24.69 16.09
CA PRO A 100 4.87 -24.20 15.13
C PRO A 100 4.51 -22.85 14.47
N ALA A 101 3.23 -22.56 14.28
CA ALA A 101 2.77 -21.28 13.76
C ALA A 101 3.00 -20.15 14.76
N VAL A 102 2.79 -20.43 16.06
CA VAL A 102 3.06 -19.48 17.15
C VAL A 102 4.55 -19.20 17.31
N LYS A 103 5.39 -20.24 17.18
CA LYS A 103 6.85 -20.07 17.19
C LYS A 103 7.34 -19.15 16.07
N ARG A 104 6.83 -19.33 14.85
CA ARG A 104 7.13 -18.42 13.72
C ARG A 104 6.63 -17.00 13.96
N LEU A 105 5.45 -16.86 14.54
CA LEU A 105 4.89 -15.56 14.89
C LEU A 105 5.75 -14.84 15.93
N LYS A 106 6.25 -15.58 16.94
CA LYS A 106 7.16 -15.06 17.97
C LYS A 106 8.48 -14.54 17.37
N ILE A 107 9.03 -15.27 16.40
CA ILE A 107 10.23 -14.83 15.67
C ILE A 107 9.97 -13.53 14.89
N ALA A 108 8.82 -13.41 14.26
CA ALA A 108 8.48 -12.24 13.43
C ALA A 108 8.13 -11.00 14.25
N LEU A 109 7.42 -11.14 15.38
CA LEU A 109 6.90 -10.03 16.18
C LEU A 109 7.76 -9.70 17.41
N GLY A 110 8.71 -10.57 17.76
CA GLY A 110 9.41 -10.50 19.05
C GLY A 110 8.45 -10.72 20.22
N ASP A 111 8.88 -10.35 21.42
CA ASP A 111 8.04 -10.47 22.62
C ASP A 111 6.94 -9.40 22.72
N PHE A 112 7.06 -8.31 21.95
CA PHE A 112 6.22 -7.12 22.06
C PHE A 112 4.77 -7.30 21.57
N GLY A 113 4.50 -8.24 20.69
CA GLY A 113 3.17 -8.41 20.07
C GLY A 113 2.35 -9.59 20.58
N ILE A 114 2.92 -10.44 21.42
CA ILE A 114 2.32 -11.73 21.79
C ILE A 114 1.17 -11.58 22.79
N GLU A 115 1.20 -10.54 23.62
CA GLU A 115 0.25 -10.39 24.73
C GLU A 115 -1.20 -10.30 24.30
N ASN A 116 -1.46 -9.63 23.18
CA ASN A 116 -2.82 -9.40 22.63
C ASN A 116 -3.06 -10.16 21.33
N THR A 117 -2.26 -11.20 21.07
CA THR A 117 -2.38 -11.98 19.85
C THR A 117 -3.17 -13.26 20.09
N TYR A 118 -4.00 -13.60 19.12
CA TYR A 118 -4.88 -14.75 19.16
C TYR A 118 -4.70 -15.61 17.90
N VAL A 119 -4.97 -16.90 18.04
CA VAL A 119 -5.06 -17.86 16.95
C VAL A 119 -6.49 -18.35 16.76
N ARG A 120 -6.76 -18.99 15.63
CA ARG A 120 -8.04 -19.59 15.34
C ARG A 120 -8.35 -20.67 16.38
N GLY A 121 -9.52 -20.54 17.00
CA GLY A 121 -10.04 -21.55 17.92
C GLY A 121 -10.79 -22.67 17.22
N PRO A 122 -11.32 -23.64 18.01
CA PRO A 122 -12.00 -24.84 17.48
C PRO A 122 -13.28 -24.54 16.76
N GLY A 123 -13.88 -23.39 16.99
CA GLY A 123 -15.21 -23.03 16.50
C GLY A 123 -16.25 -23.02 17.63
N CYS A 124 -17.37 -22.35 17.40
CA CYS A 124 -18.52 -22.30 18.30
C CYS A 124 -19.80 -22.01 17.51
N LYS A 125 -20.95 -22.06 18.15
CA LYS A 125 -22.26 -21.76 17.52
C LYS A 125 -22.30 -20.36 16.88
N PHE A 126 -21.63 -19.36 17.44
CA PHE A 126 -21.58 -18.00 16.92
C PHE A 126 -20.90 -17.90 15.54
N CYS A 127 -19.92 -18.73 15.27
CA CYS A 127 -19.16 -18.74 14.00
C CYS A 127 -19.46 -19.99 13.14
N ASP A 128 -20.56 -20.68 13.40
CA ASP A 128 -20.94 -21.92 12.69
C ASP A 128 -19.79 -22.94 12.69
N ASN A 129 -19.14 -23.11 13.83
CA ASN A 129 -18.00 -24.01 14.07
C ASN A 129 -16.78 -23.74 13.17
N LYS A 130 -16.68 -22.53 12.56
CA LYS A 130 -15.59 -22.18 11.64
C LYS A 130 -14.38 -21.53 12.33
N GLY A 131 -14.50 -21.08 13.59
CA GLY A 131 -13.45 -20.34 14.31
C GLY A 131 -13.12 -18.96 13.72
N ILE A 132 -13.83 -18.54 12.67
CA ILE A 132 -13.69 -17.26 11.96
C ILE A 132 -15.07 -16.69 11.68
N LYS A 133 -15.21 -15.35 11.70
CA LYS A 133 -16.45 -14.67 11.32
C LYS A 133 -16.17 -13.29 10.74
N GLY A 134 -16.57 -13.10 9.48
CA GLY A 134 -16.35 -11.86 8.74
C GLY A 134 -14.93 -11.73 8.18
N ARG A 135 -14.66 -10.56 7.59
CA ARG A 135 -13.37 -10.16 7.00
C ARG A 135 -12.98 -8.78 7.51
N MET A 136 -11.69 -8.51 7.47
CA MET A 136 -11.14 -7.18 7.73
C MET A 136 -10.14 -6.83 6.65
N SER A 137 -10.05 -5.55 6.33
CA SER A 137 -9.00 -5.02 5.49
C SER A 137 -7.74 -4.80 6.32
N VAL A 138 -6.61 -5.20 5.78
CA VAL A 138 -5.28 -4.89 6.32
C VAL A 138 -4.52 -4.14 5.23
N PRO A 139 -4.32 -2.83 5.39
CA PRO A 139 -3.55 -2.04 4.44
C PRO A 139 -2.06 -2.12 4.75
N GLU A 140 -1.25 -2.14 3.70
CA GLU A 140 0.16 -1.80 3.68
C GLU A 140 0.25 -0.39 3.10
N ILE A 141 0.76 0.56 3.88
CA ILE A 141 0.83 1.97 3.49
C ILE A 141 2.29 2.42 3.53
N ILE A 142 2.75 2.97 2.44
CA ILE A 142 4.06 3.59 2.32
C ILE A 142 3.84 5.04 1.89
N LEU A 143 4.40 5.97 2.64
CA LEU A 143 4.56 7.36 2.25
C LEU A 143 6.00 7.50 1.74
N PRO A 144 6.22 7.41 0.42
CA PRO A 144 7.56 7.36 -0.12
C PRO A 144 8.25 8.71 0.03
N ASP A 145 9.49 8.67 0.47
CA ASP A 145 10.42 9.80 0.41
C ASP A 145 11.35 9.66 -0.81
N ALA A 146 12.19 10.67 -1.03
CA ALA A 146 13.12 10.67 -2.14
C ALA A 146 14.07 9.46 -2.12
N VAL A 147 14.55 9.06 -0.93
CA VAL A 147 15.47 7.92 -0.77
C VAL A 147 14.79 6.60 -1.13
N PHE A 148 13.54 6.40 -0.67
CA PHE A 148 12.77 5.20 -1.02
C PHE A 148 12.56 5.11 -2.53
N LEU A 149 12.18 6.22 -3.16
CA LEU A 149 11.91 6.24 -4.60
C LEU A 149 13.18 6.05 -5.43
N GLU A 150 14.30 6.62 -5.01
CA GLU A 150 15.62 6.38 -5.62
C GLU A 150 15.99 4.90 -5.60
N LEU A 151 15.90 4.25 -4.43
CA LEU A 151 16.17 2.81 -4.28
C LEU A 151 15.27 1.95 -5.17
N MET A 152 13.99 2.32 -5.31
CA MET A 152 13.03 1.56 -6.10
C MET A 152 13.14 1.77 -7.61
N THR A 153 13.55 2.95 -8.05
CA THR A 153 13.63 3.32 -9.48
C THR A 153 15.04 3.24 -10.04
N GLY A 154 16.07 3.30 -9.18
CA GLY A 154 17.47 3.47 -9.57
C GLY A 154 17.75 4.84 -10.19
N PHE A 155 16.89 5.84 -9.95
CA PHE A 155 16.99 7.19 -10.48
C PHE A 155 17.13 8.18 -9.32
N GLU A 156 18.23 8.94 -9.31
CA GLU A 156 18.44 10.02 -8.33
C GLU A 156 17.54 11.22 -8.66
N PRO A 157 16.66 11.65 -7.73
CA PRO A 157 15.89 12.86 -7.94
C PRO A 157 16.82 14.10 -7.99
N VAL A 158 16.50 15.03 -8.86
CA VAL A 158 17.31 16.27 -9.08
C VAL A 158 17.52 17.09 -7.82
N THR A 159 16.69 16.87 -6.79
CA THR A 159 16.79 17.55 -5.48
C THR A 159 17.85 16.99 -4.55
N SER A 160 18.49 15.85 -4.88
CA SER A 160 19.53 15.23 -4.04
C SER A 160 20.89 15.95 -4.07
N SER A 161 21.06 16.92 -4.98
CA SER A 161 22.31 17.72 -5.10
C SER A 161 22.44 18.89 -4.12
N LEU A 162 21.43 19.15 -3.28
CA LEU A 162 21.57 20.12 -2.19
C LEU A 162 22.28 19.45 -1.01
N PRO A 163 23.39 20.03 -0.49
CA PRO A 163 24.07 19.48 0.66
C PRO A 163 23.09 19.42 1.83
N ARG A 164 22.93 18.20 2.40
CA ARG A 164 22.18 18.01 3.64
C ARG A 164 22.94 18.73 4.75
N THR A 165 22.69 20.01 4.95
CA THR A 165 23.10 20.69 6.16
C THR A 165 22.33 20.06 7.31
N CYS A 166 22.99 19.20 8.09
CA CYS A 166 22.52 18.82 9.42
C CYS A 166 22.35 20.11 10.22
N SER A 167 21.11 20.56 10.35
CA SER A 167 20.73 21.54 11.35
C SER A 167 20.45 20.77 12.64
N THR A 168 21.49 20.63 13.45
CA THR A 168 21.36 20.35 14.88
C THR A 168 20.86 21.62 15.55
N TYR A 169 19.63 21.60 16.00
CA TYR A 169 19.14 22.36 17.16
C TYR A 169 18.15 21.49 17.93
#